data_9f64477a1c1b035d9148bda416072738
#
_entry.id   9f64477a1c1b035d9148bda416072738
#
_cell.length_a   1.000
_cell.length_b   1.000
_cell.length_c   1.000
_cell.angle_alpha   90.00
_cell.angle_beta   90.00
_cell.angle_gamma   90.00
#
_symmetry.space_group_name_H-M   'P 1'
#
loop_
_entity.id
_entity.type
_entity.pdbx_description
1 polymer ?
#
loop_
_entity_poly.entity_id
_entity_poly.type
_entity_poly.pdbx_seq_one_letter_code
_entity_poly.pdbx_strand_id
1 'polypeptide(L)'
;MESARGASERAYAPYSNFHVGAAILTGGGNVYQGSNIENASYGLSICAERNAATTMAFADPEDRNIELVAVYSPNAAPCFPCGACRQFLREFGCKEVIVDDGSGLRRYPFEQILPNSFGPEDL
;
A
#
# COMPACT_ATOMS: atom_id res chain seq x y z
N MET A 1 -6.43 -9.56 0.42
CA MET A 1 -5.33 -9.92 1.32
C MET A 1 -4.41 -11.00 0.74
N GLU A 2 -4.94 -12.04 0.11
CA GLU A 2 -4.07 -13.06 -0.49
C GLU A 2 -3.10 -12.49 -1.53
N SER A 3 -3.56 -11.54 -2.33
CA SER A 3 -2.72 -10.86 -3.29
C SER A 3 -1.56 -10.13 -2.61
N ALA A 4 -1.82 -9.48 -1.49
CA ALA A 4 -0.78 -8.81 -0.71
C ALA A 4 0.22 -9.82 -0.12
N ARG A 5 -0.27 -10.95 0.38
CA ARG A 5 0.61 -12.01 0.88
C ARG A 5 1.53 -12.53 -0.21
N GLY A 6 0.98 -12.82 -1.39
CA GLY A 6 1.78 -13.27 -2.53
C GLY A 6 2.81 -12.23 -2.95
N ALA A 7 2.44 -10.96 -2.94
CA ALA A 7 3.36 -9.89 -3.28
C ALA A 7 4.53 -9.80 -2.29
N SER A 8 4.30 -10.06 -1.00
CA SER A 8 5.36 -9.99 0.01
C SER A 8 6.50 -10.97 -0.26
N GLU A 9 6.21 -12.08 -0.91
CA GLU A 9 7.23 -13.09 -1.26
C GLU A 9 8.17 -12.59 -2.35
N ARG A 10 7.79 -11.53 -3.06
CA ARG A 10 8.58 -10.93 -4.14
C ARG A 10 9.34 -9.68 -3.70
N ALA A 11 9.30 -9.35 -2.43
CA ALA A 11 10.00 -8.18 -1.90
C ALA A 11 11.51 -8.30 -2.09
N TYR A 12 12.14 -7.19 -2.43
CA TYR A 12 13.58 -7.09 -2.50
C TYR A 12 14.05 -6.32 -1.26
N ALA A 13 14.43 -7.06 -0.21
CA ALA A 13 14.75 -6.48 1.10
C ALA A 13 16.09 -7.01 1.65
N PRO A 14 17.20 -6.84 0.89
CA PRO A 14 18.49 -7.43 1.29
C PRO A 14 19.12 -6.75 2.50
N TYR A 15 18.67 -5.55 2.87
CA TYR A 15 19.24 -4.78 3.97
C TYR A 15 18.49 -4.99 5.27
N SER A 16 17.16 -4.94 5.22
CA SER A 16 16.33 -5.05 6.42
C SER A 16 15.81 -6.45 6.70
N ASN A 17 15.71 -7.30 5.70
CA ASN A 17 14.98 -8.56 5.74
C ASN A 17 13.50 -8.40 6.16
N PHE A 18 12.97 -7.19 6.05
CA PHE A 18 11.57 -6.91 6.34
C PHE A 18 10.79 -6.87 5.03
N HIS A 19 9.93 -7.87 4.84
CA HIS A 19 9.21 -8.08 3.58
C HIS A 19 7.78 -7.59 3.71
N VAL A 20 7.34 -6.75 2.77
CA VAL A 20 5.98 -6.21 2.75
C VAL A 20 5.39 -6.42 1.36
N GLY A 21 4.12 -6.82 1.34
CA GLY A 21 3.33 -6.87 0.13
C GLY A 21 2.11 -5.98 0.25
N ALA A 22 1.70 -5.41 -0.85
CA ALA A 22 0.49 -4.61 -0.93
C ALA A 22 -0.33 -5.00 -2.16
N ALA A 23 -1.64 -4.88 -2.06
CA ALA A 23 -2.54 -5.06 -3.18
C ALA A 23 -3.58 -3.96 -3.14
N ILE A 24 -3.82 -3.33 -4.28
CA ILE A 24 -4.77 -2.24 -4.43
C ILE A 24 -5.93 -2.74 -5.27
N LEU A 25 -7.16 -2.52 -4.79
CA LEU A 25 -8.37 -2.69 -5.58
C LEU A 25 -8.84 -1.31 -6.02
N THR A 26 -9.03 -1.13 -7.33
CA THR A 26 -9.50 0.13 -7.89
C THR A 26 -11.02 0.18 -7.96
N GLY A 27 -11.55 1.39 -8.19
CA GLY A 27 -12.98 1.56 -8.41
C GLY A 27 -13.50 0.82 -9.63
N GLY A 28 -12.65 0.58 -10.63
CA GLY A 28 -12.97 -0.21 -11.82
C GLY A 28 -12.89 -1.72 -11.63
N GLY A 29 -12.49 -2.19 -10.43
CA GLY A 29 -12.40 -3.62 -10.12
C GLY A 29 -11.07 -4.26 -10.47
N ASN A 30 -10.05 -3.49 -10.83
CA ASN A 30 -8.71 -4.00 -11.11
C ASN A 30 -7.89 -4.13 -9.84
N VAL A 31 -6.99 -5.12 -9.81
CA VAL A 31 -6.09 -5.36 -8.68
C VAL A 31 -4.66 -5.17 -9.13
N TYR A 32 -3.90 -4.39 -8.37
CA TYR A 32 -2.48 -4.14 -8.62
C TYR A 32 -1.67 -4.48 -7.39
N GLN A 33 -0.57 -5.19 -7.59
CA GLN A 33 0.32 -5.63 -6.52
C GLN A 33 1.58 -4.78 -6.47
N GLY A 34 2.18 -4.73 -5.29
CA GLY A 34 3.51 -4.18 -5.09
C GLY A 34 4.18 -4.83 -3.91
N SER A 35 5.50 -4.80 -3.89
CA SER A 35 6.31 -5.21 -2.77
C SER A 35 7.38 -4.15 -2.52
N ASN A 36 7.97 -4.16 -1.32
CA ASN A 36 9.04 -3.21 -1.02
C ASN A 36 10.29 -3.57 -1.80
N ILE A 37 10.92 -2.55 -2.36
CA ILE A 37 12.14 -2.67 -3.14
C ILE A 37 13.17 -1.74 -2.49
N GLU A 38 14.15 -2.35 -1.85
CA GLU A 38 15.20 -1.60 -1.15
C GLU A 38 16.33 -1.20 -2.08
N ASN A 39 17.10 -0.23 -1.63
CA ASN A 39 18.25 0.27 -2.35
C ASN A 39 19.38 0.51 -1.35
N ALA A 40 20.64 0.31 -1.80
CA ALA A 40 21.80 0.64 -0.98
C ALA A 40 21.82 2.11 -0.56
N SER A 41 21.27 2.98 -1.40
CA SER A 41 20.93 4.35 -1.02
C SER A 41 19.56 4.33 -0.36
N TYR A 42 19.52 4.29 0.95
CA TYR A 42 18.29 4.04 1.73
C TYR A 42 17.14 4.98 1.37
N GLY A 43 17.45 6.23 1.07
CA GLY A 43 16.43 7.21 0.68
C GLY A 43 15.72 6.89 -0.64
N LEU A 44 16.26 5.97 -1.44
CA LEU A 44 15.66 5.55 -2.70
C LEU A 44 14.82 4.28 -2.56
N SER A 45 14.79 3.66 -1.38
CA SER A 45 13.94 2.51 -1.13
C SER A 45 12.47 2.89 -1.26
N ILE A 46 11.67 1.99 -1.84
CA ILE A 46 10.25 2.25 -2.09
C ILE A 46 9.41 1.21 -1.38
N CYS A 47 8.40 1.66 -0.65
CA CYS A 47 7.48 0.78 0.06
C CYS A 47 6.54 0.05 -0.90
N ALA A 48 6.01 -1.09 -0.44
CA ALA A 48 5.10 -1.92 -1.22
C ALA A 48 3.86 -1.14 -1.69
N GLU A 49 3.30 -0.33 -0.82
CA GLU A 49 2.09 0.43 -1.11
C GLU A 49 2.32 1.45 -2.23
N ARG A 50 3.46 2.13 -2.22
CA ARG A 50 3.79 3.10 -3.27
C ARG A 50 4.09 2.40 -4.60
N ASN A 51 4.73 1.23 -4.56
CA ASN A 51 4.95 0.45 -5.78
C ASN A 51 3.63 -0.02 -6.38
N ALA A 52 2.69 -0.48 -5.56
CA ALA A 52 1.36 -0.86 -6.03
C ALA A 52 0.61 0.35 -6.61
N ALA A 53 0.68 1.50 -5.94
CA ALA A 53 -0.01 2.70 -6.39
C ALA A 53 0.55 3.27 -7.68
N THR A 54 1.88 3.27 -7.86
CA THR A 54 2.49 3.72 -9.12
C THR A 54 2.17 2.77 -10.27
N THR A 55 2.16 1.47 -10.01
CA THR A 55 1.75 0.47 -11.00
C THR A 55 0.31 0.73 -11.45
N MET A 56 -0.60 0.94 -10.50
CA MET A 56 -1.99 1.28 -10.78
C MET A 56 -2.09 2.55 -11.63
N ALA A 57 -1.43 3.61 -11.19
CA ALA A 57 -1.52 4.91 -11.85
C ALA A 57 -1.00 4.88 -13.29
N PHE A 58 0.03 4.07 -13.54
CA PHE A 58 0.59 3.91 -14.87
C PHE A 58 -0.24 3.02 -15.77
N ALA A 59 -0.87 1.98 -15.21
CA ALA A 59 -1.54 0.94 -16.00
C ALA A 59 -2.79 1.47 -16.71
N ASP A 60 -3.60 2.29 -16.04
CA ASP A 60 -4.84 2.82 -16.62
C ASP A 60 -5.12 4.22 -16.08
N PRO A 61 -4.89 5.27 -16.89
CA PRO A 61 -5.14 6.65 -16.47
C PRO A 61 -6.59 6.94 -16.11
N GLU A 62 -7.54 6.12 -16.54
CA GLU A 62 -8.96 6.33 -16.26
C GLU A 62 -9.44 5.55 -15.03
N ASP A 63 -8.56 4.78 -14.38
CA ASP A 63 -8.90 3.96 -13.21
C ASP A 63 -7.86 4.15 -12.11
N ARG A 64 -7.78 5.38 -11.58
CA ARG A 64 -6.80 5.77 -10.56
C ARG A 64 -7.41 6.00 -9.18
N ASN A 65 -8.64 5.55 -8.95
CA ASN A 65 -9.29 5.66 -7.64
C ASN A 65 -9.12 4.36 -6.86
N ILE A 66 -8.65 4.46 -5.64
CA ILE A 66 -8.39 3.30 -4.78
C ILE A 66 -9.60 3.04 -3.90
N GLU A 67 -10.25 1.90 -4.08
CA GLU A 67 -11.32 1.45 -3.19
C GLU A 67 -10.76 0.92 -1.88
N LEU A 68 -9.71 0.09 -1.96
CA LEU A 68 -9.05 -0.39 -0.78
C LEU A 68 -7.61 -0.78 -1.08
N VAL A 69 -6.78 -0.77 -0.05
CA VAL A 69 -5.43 -1.29 -0.09
C VAL A 69 -5.26 -2.31 1.03
N ALA A 70 -4.75 -3.49 0.68
CA ALA A 70 -4.38 -4.51 1.64
C ALA A 70 -2.86 -4.50 1.81
N VAL A 71 -2.40 -4.53 3.06
CA VAL A 71 -0.97 -4.52 3.39
C VAL A 71 -0.67 -5.73 4.26
N TYR A 72 0.39 -6.45 3.90
CA TYR A 72 0.79 -7.66 4.62
C TYR A 72 2.30 -7.73 4.77
N SER A 73 2.74 -8.20 5.94
CA SER A 73 4.13 -8.58 6.16
C SER A 73 4.19 -9.86 6.98
N PRO A 74 5.02 -10.84 6.59
CA PRO A 74 5.26 -12.00 7.44
C PRO A 74 6.11 -11.65 8.67
N ASN A 75 6.69 -10.46 8.70
CA ASN A 75 7.61 -10.00 9.75
C ASN A 75 6.93 -9.13 10.81
N ALA A 76 5.72 -8.66 10.56
CA ALA A 76 4.96 -7.83 11.52
C ALA A 76 3.45 -7.97 11.30
N ALA A 77 2.70 -8.07 12.39
CA ALA A 77 1.25 -8.10 12.36
C ALA A 77 0.71 -7.27 13.53
N PRO A 78 -0.01 -6.18 13.26
CA PRO A 78 -0.33 -5.64 11.94
C PRO A 78 0.83 -4.89 11.29
N CYS A 79 0.78 -4.75 9.96
CA CYS A 79 1.71 -3.93 9.21
C CYS A 79 0.91 -2.79 8.56
N PHE A 80 0.95 -1.62 9.18
CA PHE A 80 0.27 -0.43 8.65
C PHE A 80 1.18 0.30 7.67
N PRO A 81 0.60 1.03 6.70
CA PRO A 81 1.38 1.86 5.81
C PRO A 81 2.10 2.97 6.58
N CYS A 82 3.34 3.27 6.18
CA CYS A 82 4.09 4.37 6.78
C CYS A 82 3.47 5.72 6.40
N GLY A 83 3.94 6.80 7.05
CA GLY A 83 3.39 8.13 6.81
C GLY A 83 3.46 8.58 5.36
N ALA A 84 4.60 8.32 4.68
CA ALA A 84 4.77 8.65 3.28
C ALA A 84 3.77 7.91 2.39
N CYS A 85 3.55 6.62 2.65
CA CYS A 85 2.57 5.83 1.91
C CYS A 85 1.15 6.29 2.16
N ARG A 86 0.83 6.70 3.38
CA ARG A 86 -0.50 7.24 3.69
C ARG A 86 -0.80 8.47 2.86
N GLN A 87 0.14 9.41 2.78
CA GLN A 87 -0.01 10.60 1.95
C GLN A 87 -0.11 10.24 0.47
N PHE A 88 0.70 9.29 0.03
CA PHE A 88 0.69 8.84 -1.37
C PHE A 88 -0.66 8.23 -1.76
N LEU A 89 -1.22 7.39 -0.90
CA LEU A 89 -2.53 6.78 -1.12
C LEU A 89 -3.67 7.81 -1.08
N ARG A 90 -3.50 8.85 -0.27
CA ARG A 90 -4.45 9.97 -0.16
C ARG A 90 -4.69 10.65 -1.51
N GLU A 91 -3.66 10.76 -2.33
CA GLU A 91 -3.76 11.38 -3.66
C GLU A 91 -4.81 10.71 -4.54
N PHE A 92 -4.93 9.39 -4.42
CA PHE A 92 -5.81 8.58 -5.26
C PHE A 92 -7.13 8.21 -4.57
N GLY A 93 -7.51 8.95 -3.54
CA GLY A 93 -8.81 8.81 -2.89
C GLY A 93 -9.03 7.47 -2.20
N CYS A 94 -7.99 6.90 -1.63
CA CYS A 94 -8.09 5.61 -0.93
C CYS A 94 -9.19 5.65 0.14
N LYS A 95 -10.10 4.68 0.09
CA LYS A 95 -11.24 4.64 1.00
C LYS A 95 -11.01 3.77 2.23
N GLU A 96 -10.32 2.65 2.07
CA GLU A 96 -10.11 1.69 3.15
C GLU A 96 -8.72 1.08 3.12
N VAL A 97 -8.21 0.74 4.31
CA VAL A 97 -6.98 -0.02 4.48
C VAL A 97 -7.32 -1.31 5.20
N ILE A 98 -6.80 -2.44 4.71
CA ILE A 98 -6.96 -3.75 5.32
C ILE A 98 -5.59 -4.25 5.75
N VAL A 99 -5.49 -4.70 7.01
CA VAL A 99 -4.29 -5.33 7.54
C VAL A 99 -4.66 -6.67 8.18
N ASP A 100 -3.66 -7.54 8.34
CA ASP A 100 -3.78 -8.77 9.12
C ASP A 100 -3.17 -8.49 10.49
N ASP A 101 -3.95 -8.63 11.57
CA ASP A 101 -3.49 -8.35 12.93
C ASP A 101 -2.88 -9.58 13.63
N GLY A 102 -2.70 -10.66 12.88
CA GLY A 102 -2.18 -11.92 13.41
C GLY A 102 -3.29 -12.90 13.81
N SER A 103 -4.51 -12.42 14.06
CA SER A 103 -5.67 -13.25 14.38
C SER A 103 -6.82 -13.11 13.40
N GLY A 104 -6.70 -12.20 12.43
CA GLY A 104 -7.70 -11.99 11.40
C GLY A 104 -7.51 -10.67 10.68
N LEU A 105 -8.37 -10.43 9.71
CA LEU A 105 -8.33 -9.20 8.92
C LEU A 105 -9.04 -8.07 9.65
N ARG A 106 -8.44 -6.87 9.60
CA ARG A 106 -9.01 -5.65 10.16
C ARG A 106 -9.13 -4.61 9.05
N ARG A 107 -10.28 -3.94 8.99
CA ARG A 107 -10.57 -2.92 8.00
C ARG A 107 -10.67 -1.56 8.69
N TYR A 108 -10.05 -0.56 8.09
CA TYR A 108 -10.04 0.80 8.63
C TYR A 108 -10.47 1.78 7.54
N PRO A 109 -11.48 2.63 7.81
CA PRO A 109 -11.74 3.77 6.94
C PRO A 109 -10.48 4.63 6.84
N PHE A 110 -10.19 5.17 5.65
CA PHE A 110 -8.94 5.89 5.45
C PHE A 110 -8.81 7.13 6.36
N GLU A 111 -9.92 7.74 6.75
CA GLU A 111 -9.91 8.86 7.69
C GLU A 111 -9.28 8.51 9.04
N GLN A 112 -9.35 7.25 9.45
CA GLN A 112 -8.70 6.78 10.68
C GLN A 112 -7.21 6.54 10.49
N ILE A 113 -6.78 6.36 9.24
CA ILE A 113 -5.37 6.10 8.91
C ILE A 113 -4.60 7.42 8.75
N LEU A 114 -5.24 8.42 8.13
CA LEU A 114 -4.65 9.74 7.92
C LEU A 114 -5.70 10.83 8.15
N PRO A 115 -6.01 11.14 9.42
CA PRO A 115 -6.99 12.18 9.74
C PRO A 115 -6.46 13.58 9.45
N ASN A 116 -7.39 14.51 9.11
CA ASN A 116 -7.07 15.92 8.92
C ASN A 116 -5.92 16.14 7.94
N SER A 117 -5.98 15.45 6.80
CA SER A 117 -4.85 15.40 5.87
C SER A 117 -4.98 16.41 4.74
N PHE A 118 -3.83 16.85 4.26
CA PHE A 118 -3.72 17.62 3.02
C PHE A 118 -3.95 16.69 1.83
N GLY A 119 -4.67 17.16 0.81
CA GLY A 119 -4.95 16.36 -0.37
C GLY A 119 -5.17 17.21 -1.61
N PRO A 120 -5.47 16.58 -2.76
CA PRO A 120 -5.58 17.29 -4.04
C PRO A 120 -6.67 18.36 -4.07
N GLU A 121 -7.72 18.24 -3.26
CA GLU A 121 -8.76 19.25 -3.15
C GLU A 121 -8.28 20.55 -2.50
N ASP A 122 -7.11 20.56 -1.89
CA ASP A 122 -6.54 21.72 -1.23
C ASP A 122 -5.70 22.59 -2.19
N LEU A 123 -5.52 22.16 -3.43
CA LEU A 123 -4.74 22.88 -4.43
C LEU A 123 -5.60 23.49 -5.57
#